data_4cebeeb0873dc5047bc43370e186c6f0
#
_entry.id   4cebeeb0873dc5047bc43370e186c6f0
#
_cell.length_a   1.000
_cell.length_b   1.000
_cell.length_c   1.000
_cell.angle_alpha   90.00
_cell.angle_beta   90.00
_cell.angle_gamma   90.00
#
_symmetry.space_group_name_H-M   'P 1'
#
loop_
_entity.id
_entity.type
_entity.pdbx_description
1 polymer ?
#
loop_
_entity_poly.entity_id
_entity_poly.type
_entity_poly.pdbx_seq_one_letter_code
_entity_poly.pdbx_strand_id
1 'polypeptide(L)'
;MRLFRWTDFVVPSSLNLRLDLNMLIEPVDLKETRERIELGLHEALINAVVHGNLNAPEKFIRIRRIITPNWLVWQIQDQGKGLNISQRNFSLPSEIDAESGRGLFLIHECFDDVRWSNKGNRLQIACRR
;
A
#
# COMPACT_ATOMS: atom_id res chain seq x y z
N MET A 1 0.38 -16.85 24.51
CA MET A 1 -0.21 -16.92 23.15
C MET A 1 -0.08 -15.57 22.45
N ARG A 2 0.46 -15.58 21.24
CA ARG A 2 0.53 -14.33 20.46
C ARG A 2 -0.80 -14.10 19.77
N LEU A 3 -1.39 -12.91 20.01
CA LEU A 3 -2.63 -12.50 19.38
C LEU A 3 -2.41 -11.85 18.00
N PHE A 4 -1.17 -11.51 17.65
CA PHE A 4 -0.84 -10.97 16.33
C PHE A 4 0.55 -11.44 15.90
N ARG A 5 0.76 -11.42 14.58
CA ARG A 5 2.03 -11.79 13.94
C ARG A 5 2.39 -10.71 12.95
N TRP A 6 3.68 -10.46 12.79
CA TRP A 6 4.13 -9.57 11.72
C TRP A 6 5.25 -10.23 10.91
N THR A 7 5.35 -9.83 9.67
CA THR A 7 6.41 -10.25 8.75
C THR A 7 6.92 -9.02 8.02
N ASP A 8 8.23 -8.86 7.97
CA ASP A 8 8.86 -7.76 7.29
C ASP A 8 9.38 -8.23 5.93
N PHE A 9 9.15 -7.39 4.92
CA PHE A 9 9.64 -7.58 3.55
C PHE A 9 10.44 -6.35 3.15
N VAL A 10 11.56 -6.57 2.45
CA VAL A 10 12.30 -5.50 1.79
C VAL A 10 12.38 -5.88 0.32
N VAL A 11 11.77 -5.08 -0.54
CA VAL A 11 11.69 -5.38 -1.97
C VAL A 11 12.33 -4.25 -2.78
N PRO A 12 12.91 -4.57 -3.95
CA PRO A 12 13.44 -3.54 -4.83
C PRO A 12 12.34 -2.60 -5.29
N SER A 13 12.68 -1.33 -5.49
CA SER A 13 11.77 -0.34 -6.04
C SER A 13 11.60 -0.57 -7.54
N SER A 14 10.67 -1.44 -7.90
CA SER A 14 10.44 -1.90 -9.28
C SER A 14 8.96 -2.08 -9.53
N LEU A 15 8.54 -1.89 -10.77
CA LEU A 15 7.16 -2.15 -11.19
C LEU A 15 6.88 -3.63 -11.49
N ASN A 16 7.87 -4.50 -11.34
CA ASN A 16 7.68 -5.95 -11.45
C ASN A 16 7.16 -6.50 -10.11
N LEU A 17 5.86 -6.31 -9.87
CA LEU A 17 5.26 -6.49 -8.55
C LEU A 17 4.51 -7.81 -8.37
N ARG A 18 4.44 -8.65 -9.39
CA ARG A 18 3.60 -9.85 -9.36
C ARG A 18 3.93 -10.81 -8.21
N LEU A 19 5.23 -11.12 -8.05
CA LEU A 19 5.67 -12.03 -6.99
C LEU A 19 5.51 -11.41 -5.61
N ASP A 20 5.81 -10.11 -5.51
CA ASP A 20 5.67 -9.38 -4.25
C ASP A 20 4.21 -9.35 -3.79
N LEU A 21 3.29 -9.08 -4.71
CA LEU A 21 1.85 -9.08 -4.42
C LEU A 21 1.39 -10.45 -3.94
N ASN A 22 1.81 -11.53 -4.59
CA ASN A 22 1.42 -12.88 -4.18
C ASN A 22 1.85 -13.20 -2.75
N MET A 23 3.06 -12.78 -2.37
CA MET A 23 3.53 -12.96 -1.00
C MET A 23 2.73 -12.14 0.00
N LEU A 24 2.43 -10.89 -0.34
CA LEU A 24 1.74 -9.97 0.57
C LEU A 24 0.30 -10.36 0.84
N ILE A 25 -0.40 -10.92 -0.14
CA ILE A 25 -1.81 -11.29 -0.02
C ILE A 25 -2.03 -12.73 0.43
N GLU A 26 -0.97 -13.50 0.63
CA GLU A 26 -1.07 -14.92 0.99
C GLU A 26 -2.05 -15.21 2.13
N PRO A 27 -2.10 -14.41 3.23
CA PRO A 27 -3.03 -14.69 4.32
C PRO A 27 -4.49 -14.39 4.04
N VAL A 28 -4.82 -13.81 2.89
CA VAL A 28 -6.20 -13.46 2.54
C VAL A 28 -6.89 -14.68 1.92
N ASP A 29 -7.93 -15.21 2.57
CA ASP A 29 -8.57 -16.47 2.19
C ASP A 29 -9.68 -16.31 1.16
N LEU A 30 -10.53 -15.29 1.30
CA LEU A 30 -11.69 -15.12 0.44
C LEU A 30 -11.30 -14.51 -0.89
N LYS A 31 -11.72 -15.14 -1.98
CA LYS A 31 -11.37 -14.72 -3.35
C LYS A 31 -11.71 -13.27 -3.64
N GLU A 32 -12.93 -12.85 -3.32
CA GLU A 32 -13.36 -11.47 -3.57
C GLU A 32 -12.54 -10.46 -2.80
N THR A 33 -12.23 -10.77 -1.55
CA THR A 33 -11.38 -9.93 -0.70
C THR A 33 -9.96 -9.89 -1.27
N ARG A 34 -9.42 -11.03 -1.75
CA ARG A 34 -8.09 -11.07 -2.35
C ARG A 34 -8.00 -10.17 -3.57
N GLU A 35 -8.98 -10.20 -4.45
CA GLU A 35 -8.98 -9.37 -5.65
C GLU A 35 -9.00 -7.88 -5.31
N ARG A 36 -9.80 -7.50 -4.34
CA ARG A 36 -9.89 -6.11 -3.86
C ARG A 36 -8.58 -5.65 -3.21
N ILE A 37 -8.03 -6.46 -2.32
CA ILE A 37 -6.78 -6.16 -1.63
C ILE A 37 -5.61 -6.12 -2.61
N GLU A 38 -5.57 -7.04 -3.56
CA GLU A 38 -4.53 -7.06 -4.60
C GLU A 38 -4.52 -5.77 -5.40
N LEU A 39 -5.69 -5.28 -5.80
CA LEU A 39 -5.80 -4.01 -6.52
C LEU A 39 -5.28 -2.85 -5.68
N GLY A 40 -5.71 -2.76 -4.43
CA GLY A 40 -5.28 -1.68 -3.54
C GLY A 40 -3.80 -1.72 -3.21
N LEU A 41 -3.25 -2.91 -2.94
CA LEU A 41 -1.82 -3.09 -2.70
C LEU A 41 -0.99 -2.74 -3.94
N HIS A 42 -1.45 -3.14 -5.11
CA HIS A 42 -0.76 -2.81 -6.37
C HIS A 42 -0.64 -1.30 -6.53
N GLU A 43 -1.74 -0.56 -6.33
CA GLU A 43 -1.73 0.89 -6.39
C GLU A 43 -0.82 1.52 -5.34
N ALA A 44 -0.84 0.98 -4.12
CA ALA A 44 0.02 1.47 -3.04
C ALA A 44 1.51 1.26 -3.36
N LEU A 45 1.87 0.13 -3.94
CA LEU A 45 3.25 -0.16 -4.34
C LEU A 45 3.67 0.70 -5.53
N ILE A 46 2.80 0.91 -6.51
CA ILE A 46 3.08 1.82 -7.62
C ILE A 46 3.36 3.23 -7.10
N ASN A 47 2.54 3.71 -6.17
CA ASN A 47 2.77 5.03 -5.55
C ASN A 47 4.13 5.11 -4.85
N ALA A 48 4.52 4.06 -4.14
CA ALA A 48 5.83 4.03 -3.48
C ALA A 48 6.98 4.05 -4.48
N VAL A 49 6.87 3.29 -5.58
CA VAL A 49 7.91 3.22 -6.62
C VAL A 49 8.00 4.54 -7.41
N VAL A 50 6.86 5.02 -7.90
CA VAL A 50 6.83 6.14 -8.85
C VAL A 50 6.92 7.48 -8.13
N HIS A 51 6.06 7.70 -7.14
CA HIS A 51 5.95 9.00 -6.48
C HIS A 51 6.84 9.12 -5.24
N GLY A 52 7.00 8.03 -4.50
CA GLY A 52 7.89 8.01 -3.33
C GLY A 52 9.36 7.95 -3.74
N ASN A 53 9.75 6.88 -4.39
CA ASN A 53 11.14 6.62 -4.78
C ASN A 53 11.55 7.24 -6.12
N LEU A 54 10.64 7.91 -6.81
CA LEU A 54 10.88 8.62 -8.09
C LEU A 54 11.50 7.71 -9.15
N ASN A 55 11.03 6.46 -9.21
CA ASN A 55 11.52 5.44 -10.15
C ASN A 55 13.02 5.12 -10.02
N ALA A 56 13.61 5.36 -8.85
CA ALA A 56 15.02 5.08 -8.63
C ALA A 56 15.23 3.58 -8.32
N PRO A 57 15.84 2.80 -9.24
CA PRO A 57 15.91 1.34 -9.10
C PRO A 57 16.85 0.87 -7.98
N GLU A 58 17.74 1.73 -7.49
CA GLU A 58 18.62 1.44 -6.39
C GLU A 58 17.95 1.56 -5.01
N LYS A 59 16.75 2.12 -4.96
CA LYS A 59 16.00 2.27 -3.72
C LYS A 59 15.17 1.03 -3.40
N PHE A 60 14.67 0.99 -2.18
CA PHE A 60 13.89 -0.13 -1.66
C PHE A 60 12.53 0.34 -1.16
N ILE A 61 11.62 -0.62 -1.06
CA ILE A 61 10.35 -0.45 -0.37
C ILE A 61 10.35 -1.42 0.81
N ARG A 62 10.07 -0.93 1.99
CA ARG A 62 9.89 -1.76 3.19
C ARG A 62 8.41 -1.97 3.42
N ILE A 63 8.03 -3.22 3.64
CA ILE A 63 6.65 -3.58 3.88
C ILE A 63 6.59 -4.42 5.15
N ARG A 64 5.72 -4.04 6.08
CA ARG A 64 5.41 -4.85 7.24
C ARG A 64 3.96 -5.30 7.13
N ARG A 65 3.74 -6.60 7.14
CA ARG A 65 2.41 -7.18 7.19
C ARG A 65 2.13 -7.63 8.62
N ILE A 66 1.01 -7.17 9.17
CA ILE A 66 0.58 -7.49 10.53
C ILE A 66 -0.75 -8.22 10.44
N ILE A 67 -0.82 -9.38 11.11
CA ILE A 67 -2.03 -10.19 11.18
C ILE A 67 -2.50 -10.21 12.62
N THR A 68 -3.70 -9.70 12.87
CA THR A 68 -4.36 -9.77 14.17
C THR A 68 -5.63 -10.61 14.06
N PRO A 69 -6.32 -10.94 15.17
CA PRO A 69 -7.58 -11.67 15.08
C PRO A 69 -8.63 -10.98 14.20
N ASN A 70 -8.65 -9.66 14.17
CA ASN A 70 -9.69 -8.88 13.48
C ASN A 70 -9.21 -8.09 12.27
N TRP A 71 -7.89 -8.00 12.04
CA TRP A 71 -7.33 -7.12 11.02
C TRP A 71 -6.18 -7.76 10.26
N LEU A 72 -6.07 -7.42 8.98
CA LEU A 72 -4.86 -7.57 8.18
C LEU A 72 -4.37 -6.16 7.85
N VAL A 73 -3.10 -5.90 8.18
CA VAL A 73 -2.51 -4.57 8.05
C VAL A 73 -1.23 -4.66 7.22
N TRP A 74 -1.04 -3.71 6.32
CA TRP A 74 0.22 -3.54 5.59
C TRP A 74 0.72 -2.13 5.81
N GLN A 75 1.99 -2.01 6.21
CA GLN A 75 2.70 -0.74 6.27
C GLN A 75 3.71 -0.74 5.12
N ILE A 76 3.61 0.25 4.24
CA ILE A 76 4.44 0.37 3.05
C ILE A 76 5.24 1.66 3.18
N GLN A 77 6.57 1.56 3.22
CA GLN A 77 7.45 2.69 3.40
C GLN A 77 8.40 2.82 2.22
N ASP A 78 8.42 3.98 1.60
CA ASP A 78 9.40 4.35 0.57
C ASP A 78 10.52 5.21 1.17
N GLN A 79 11.52 5.54 0.35
CA GLN A 79 12.67 6.34 0.74
C GLN A 79 12.57 7.79 0.25
N GLY A 80 11.36 8.23 -0.06
CA GLY A 80 11.11 9.57 -0.58
C GLY A 80 10.92 10.63 0.50
N LYS A 81 10.61 11.82 0.03
CA LYS A 81 10.34 12.99 0.89
C LYS A 81 8.99 12.93 1.59
N GLY A 82 8.11 12.04 1.11
CA GLY A 82 6.76 11.92 1.61
C GLY A 82 5.77 12.78 0.84
N LEU A 83 4.49 12.41 0.94
CA LEU A 83 3.40 13.20 0.40
C LEU A 83 3.07 14.35 1.35
N ASN A 84 2.91 15.55 0.83
CA ASN A 84 2.38 16.64 1.65
C ASN A 84 0.86 16.46 1.83
N ILE A 85 0.27 17.22 2.75
CA ILE A 85 -1.14 17.06 3.11
C ILE A 85 -2.08 17.25 1.91
N SER A 86 -1.77 18.19 1.02
CA SER A 86 -2.60 18.43 -0.15
C SER A 86 -2.58 17.29 -1.16
N GLN A 87 -1.52 16.50 -1.19
CA GLN A 87 -1.39 15.33 -2.07
C GLN A 87 -2.08 14.09 -1.52
N ARG A 88 -2.58 14.12 -0.29
CA ARG A 88 -3.26 13.00 0.38
C ARG A 88 -4.78 13.05 0.21
N ASN A 89 -5.25 13.66 -0.87
CA ASN A 89 -6.68 13.76 -1.15
C ASN A 89 -7.20 12.41 -1.66
N PHE A 90 -8.22 11.89 -0.98
CA PHE A 90 -8.82 10.59 -1.31
C PHE A 90 -10.07 10.72 -2.18
N SER A 91 -10.48 11.92 -2.51
CA SER A 91 -11.61 12.14 -3.41
C SER A 91 -11.25 11.75 -4.84
N LEU A 92 -12.23 11.29 -5.60
CA LEU A 92 -12.03 11.06 -7.02
C LEU A 92 -11.74 12.41 -7.70
N PRO A 93 -10.63 12.54 -8.45
CA PRO A 93 -10.31 13.80 -9.12
C PRO A 93 -11.39 14.17 -10.12
N SER A 94 -11.69 15.47 -10.23
CA SER A 94 -12.60 15.99 -11.24
C SER A 94 -12.03 15.82 -12.66
N GLU A 95 -10.72 15.71 -12.78
CA GLU A 95 -10.02 15.42 -14.04
C GLU A 95 -9.63 13.96 -14.08
N ILE A 96 -10.11 13.26 -15.12
CA ILE A 96 -9.96 11.80 -15.27
C ILE A 96 -8.50 11.39 -15.47
N ASP A 97 -7.66 12.25 -16.01
CA ASP A 97 -6.26 11.98 -16.32
C ASP A 97 -5.28 12.29 -15.17
N ALA A 98 -5.78 12.64 -14.00
CA ALA A 98 -4.94 12.78 -12.81
C ALA A 98 -4.66 11.39 -12.21
N GLU A 99 -3.69 10.66 -12.80
CA GLU A 99 -3.37 9.28 -12.43
C GLU A 99 -3.03 9.10 -10.95
N SER A 100 -2.26 10.03 -10.38
CA SER A 100 -1.88 9.96 -8.97
C SER A 100 -3.08 10.08 -8.04
N GLY A 101 -4.04 10.93 -8.35
CA GLY A 101 -5.27 11.07 -7.59
C GLY A 101 -6.15 9.83 -7.68
N ARG A 102 -6.18 9.19 -8.84
CA ARG A 102 -6.93 7.96 -9.04
C ARG A 102 -6.37 6.82 -8.21
N GLY A 103 -5.03 6.68 -8.14
CA GLY A 103 -4.39 5.66 -7.33
C GLY A 103 -4.73 5.79 -5.85
N LEU A 104 -4.68 7.00 -5.31
CA LEU A 104 -5.05 7.27 -3.92
C LEU A 104 -6.53 6.96 -3.65
N PHE A 105 -7.40 7.32 -4.58
CA PHE A 105 -8.82 6.99 -4.50
C PHE A 105 -9.05 5.48 -4.44
N LEU A 106 -8.38 4.70 -5.31
CA LEU A 106 -8.50 3.25 -5.34
C LEU A 106 -8.00 2.62 -4.04
N ILE A 107 -6.89 3.11 -3.50
CA ILE A 107 -6.37 2.64 -2.21
C ILE A 107 -7.43 2.83 -1.13
N HIS A 108 -8.04 4.01 -1.07
CA HIS A 108 -9.05 4.32 -0.06
C HIS A 108 -10.29 3.42 -0.21
N GLU A 109 -10.69 3.13 -1.44
CA GLU A 109 -11.85 2.25 -1.72
C GLU A 109 -11.57 0.79 -1.39
N CYS A 110 -10.33 0.33 -1.52
CA CYS A 110 -9.98 -1.07 -1.33
C CYS A 110 -9.77 -1.49 0.13
N PHE A 111 -9.53 -0.54 1.03
CA PHE A 111 -9.21 -0.83 2.43
C PHE A 111 -10.21 -0.20 3.39
N ASP A 112 -10.36 -0.83 4.55
CA ASP A 112 -11.25 -0.34 5.61
C ASP A 112 -10.61 0.83 6.38
N ASP A 113 -9.28 0.91 6.41
CA ASP A 113 -8.57 2.00 7.08
C ASP A 113 -7.32 2.35 6.27
N VAL A 114 -7.08 3.65 6.11
CA VAL A 114 -5.92 4.18 5.37
C VAL A 114 -5.32 5.32 6.18
N ARG A 115 -4.05 5.20 6.52
CA ARG A 115 -3.33 6.21 7.31
C ARG A 115 -1.94 6.47 6.75
N TRP A 116 -1.51 7.71 6.85
CA TRP A 116 -0.16 8.14 6.46
C TRP A 116 0.64 8.53 7.69
N SER A 117 1.96 8.25 7.67
CA SER A 117 2.87 8.82 8.65
C SER A 117 2.92 10.35 8.51
N ASN A 118 3.39 11.04 9.54
CA ASN A 118 3.47 12.51 9.52
C ASN A 118 4.31 13.01 8.34
N LYS A 119 5.41 12.32 8.03
CA LYS A 119 6.24 12.66 6.87
C LYS A 119 5.55 12.31 5.54
N GLY A 120 4.65 11.33 5.53
CA GLY A 120 3.92 10.91 4.33
C GLY A 120 4.66 9.92 3.45
N ASN A 121 5.76 9.32 3.93
CA ASN A 121 6.52 8.30 3.20
C ASN A 121 6.21 6.87 3.66
N ARG A 122 5.30 6.71 4.60
CA ARG A 122 4.80 5.41 5.05
C ARG A 122 3.29 5.42 5.05
N LEU A 123 2.73 4.49 4.31
CA LEU A 123 1.30 4.26 4.21
C LEU A 123 0.92 3.04 5.03
N GLN A 124 -0.10 3.17 5.88
CA GLN A 124 -0.69 2.03 6.56
C GLN A 124 -2.09 1.79 6.03
N ILE A 125 -2.33 0.60 5.52
CA ILE A 125 -3.60 0.17 4.97
C ILE A 125 -4.04 -1.10 5.68
N ALA A 126 -5.33 -1.20 5.96
CA ALA A 126 -5.85 -2.30 6.74
C ALA A 126 -7.21 -2.77 6.21
N CYS A 127 -7.43 -4.07 6.30
CA CYS A 127 -8.74 -4.64 6.02
C CYS A 127 -9.19 -5.52 7.18
N ARG A 128 -10.49 -5.53 7.44
CA ARG A 128 -11.09 -6.38 8.47
C ARG A 128 -11.09 -7.84 8.02
N ARG A 129 -10.84 -8.70 8.98
CA ARG A 129 -10.90 -10.14 8.76
C ARG A 129 -12.30 -10.68 9.00
#